data_7cc90e39b83d4a2b1205e2212476a7bf
#
_entry.id   7cc90e39b83d4a2b1205e2212476a7bf
#
_cell.length_a   1.000
_cell.length_b   1.000
_cell.length_c   1.000
_cell.angle_alpha   90.00
_cell.angle_beta   90.00
_cell.angle_gamma   90.00
#
_symmetry.space_group_name_H-M   'P 1'
#
loop_
_entity.id
_entity.type
_entity.pdbx_description
1 polymer ?
#
loop_
_entity_poly.entity_id
_entity_poly.type
_entity_poly.pdbx_seq_one_letter_code
_entity_poly.pdbx_strand_id
1 'polypeptide(L)'
;MSVSVLGIDIAKQKFDAALLSEGKTKHKTCKNSAEGFEMLRLWLEKQGIQEVHVCLEATGNYGEDLAIYLHEAGHIVSVVNPARIKGFSQSELLRTKTDKLDAALIARFCLAMKPGAWIPPSPEIRSLRALVRRVDSLIDMRSQEKNRISTAHESVSLLIKEHIAYLNQAIEKIRQQIADLIGQDPNLKRKKDLLDSIPAIGKATIPHILAELDDLEKFNHVRELVAFIGLAPKETLSGSSVKGKPRLCKIGHARLRKALYMPALVSIQCNPVMIAFYNRLKDKGKNGKVIVCAIMRKLVHVIFGVLKSGKSMIPTLSQLPLDKNGIYKA
;
A
#
# COMPACT_ATOMS: atom_id res chain seq x y z
N MET A 1 23.87 24.81 -11.57
CA MET A 1 24.17 23.35 -11.69
C MET A 1 23.06 22.72 -12.49
N SER A 2 23.37 22.01 -13.57
CA SER A 2 22.37 21.30 -14.37
C SER A 2 21.80 20.16 -13.53
N VAL A 3 20.46 20.10 -13.40
CA VAL A 3 19.78 19.06 -12.62
C VAL A 3 19.81 17.77 -13.45
N SER A 4 20.59 16.79 -13.01
CA SER A 4 20.57 15.45 -13.59
C SER A 4 19.53 14.58 -12.89
N VAL A 5 18.77 13.77 -13.64
CA VAL A 5 17.78 12.82 -13.11
C VAL A 5 17.91 11.47 -13.79
N LEU A 6 17.62 10.40 -13.07
CA LEU A 6 17.65 9.03 -13.55
C LEU A 6 16.25 8.43 -13.49
N GLY A 7 15.70 8.03 -14.63
CA GLY A 7 14.47 7.24 -14.69
C GLY A 7 14.79 5.76 -14.87
N ILE A 8 14.11 4.89 -14.13
CA ILE A 8 14.33 3.44 -14.19
C ILE A 8 13.00 2.74 -14.43
N ASP A 9 12.94 1.98 -15.53
CA ASP A 9 11.90 0.99 -15.78
C ASP A 9 12.39 -0.40 -15.39
N ILE A 10 11.65 -1.09 -14.52
CA ILE A 10 12.13 -2.32 -13.87
C ILE A 10 11.26 -3.53 -14.25
N ALA A 11 11.95 -4.62 -14.61
CA ALA A 11 11.36 -5.94 -14.83
C ALA A 11 12.03 -6.99 -13.94
N LYS A 12 11.50 -8.22 -13.95
CA LYS A 12 11.99 -9.31 -13.10
C LYS A 12 13.48 -9.62 -13.31
N GLN A 13 13.95 -9.64 -14.56
CA GLN A 13 15.32 -10.07 -14.91
C GLN A 13 16.26 -8.94 -15.24
N LYS A 14 15.75 -7.78 -15.65
CA LYS A 14 16.53 -6.63 -16.08
C LYS A 14 15.83 -5.33 -15.70
N PHE A 15 16.57 -4.26 -15.77
CA PHE A 15 16.00 -2.91 -15.74
C PHE A 15 16.68 -2.04 -16.81
N ASP A 16 15.92 -1.07 -17.30
CA ASP A 16 16.37 -0.05 -18.23
C ASP A 16 16.45 1.29 -17.50
N ALA A 17 17.63 1.92 -17.57
CA ALA A 17 17.92 3.21 -16.94
C ALA A 17 18.12 4.28 -18.01
N ALA A 18 17.54 5.45 -17.80
CA ALA A 18 17.70 6.63 -18.64
C ALA A 18 18.18 7.82 -17.80
N LEU A 19 19.42 8.24 -18.01
CA LEU A 19 20.00 9.42 -17.40
C LEU A 19 19.71 10.63 -18.28
N LEU A 20 18.95 11.58 -17.77
CA LEU A 20 18.68 12.87 -18.40
C LEU A 20 19.55 13.93 -17.73
N SER A 21 20.50 14.46 -18.50
CA SER A 21 21.43 15.52 -18.06
C SER A 21 21.67 16.46 -19.21
N GLU A 22 21.64 17.78 -18.98
CA GLU A 22 21.88 18.83 -19.96
C GLU A 22 21.06 18.67 -21.25
N GLY A 23 19.81 18.25 -21.13
CA GLY A 23 18.93 18.03 -22.29
C GLY A 23 19.23 16.77 -23.10
N LYS A 24 20.27 16.00 -22.75
CA LYS A 24 20.65 14.75 -23.43
C LYS A 24 20.21 13.55 -22.59
N THR A 25 19.70 12.51 -23.25
CA THR A 25 19.32 11.26 -22.62
C THR A 25 20.29 10.16 -22.95
N LYS A 26 20.90 9.52 -21.95
CA LYS A 26 21.80 8.37 -22.12
C LYS A 26 21.10 7.15 -21.50
N HIS A 27 21.22 5.99 -22.14
CA HIS A 27 20.56 4.76 -21.73
C HIS A 27 21.56 3.70 -21.29
N LYS A 28 21.14 2.89 -20.31
CA LYS A 28 21.85 1.71 -19.84
C LYS A 28 20.85 0.62 -19.49
N THR A 29 21.08 -0.59 -19.97
CA THR A 29 20.31 -1.77 -19.54
C THR A 29 21.22 -2.64 -18.66
N CYS A 30 20.71 -3.08 -17.52
CA CYS A 30 21.40 -3.94 -16.56
C CYS A 30 20.53 -5.11 -16.14
N LYS A 31 21.15 -6.18 -15.63
CA LYS A 31 20.44 -7.27 -14.96
C LYS A 31 19.87 -6.78 -13.62
N ASN A 32 18.71 -7.28 -13.23
CA ASN A 32 18.14 -6.99 -11.91
C ASN A 32 18.75 -7.93 -10.86
N SER A 33 20.01 -7.64 -10.51
CA SER A 33 20.86 -8.39 -9.59
C SER A 33 21.90 -7.46 -8.98
N ALA A 34 22.59 -7.90 -7.91
CA ALA A 34 23.64 -7.12 -7.25
C ALA A 34 24.74 -6.68 -8.23
N GLU A 35 25.17 -7.56 -9.15
CA GLU A 35 26.16 -7.22 -10.18
C GLU A 35 25.63 -6.14 -11.12
N GLY A 36 24.35 -6.19 -11.48
CA GLY A 36 23.71 -5.20 -12.34
C GLY A 36 23.57 -3.83 -11.65
N PHE A 37 23.35 -3.81 -10.35
CA PHE A 37 23.30 -2.57 -9.55
C PHE A 37 24.67 -1.90 -9.51
N GLU A 38 25.72 -2.68 -9.28
CA GLU A 38 27.10 -2.20 -9.30
C GLU A 38 27.50 -1.70 -10.71
N MET A 39 27.07 -2.38 -11.78
CA MET A 39 27.26 -1.91 -13.16
C MET A 39 26.59 -0.56 -13.42
N LEU A 40 25.40 -0.31 -12.83
CA LEU A 40 24.73 0.97 -12.92
C LEU A 40 25.51 2.06 -12.17
N ARG A 41 25.99 1.79 -10.96
CA ARG A 41 26.80 2.70 -10.16
C ARG A 41 28.07 3.14 -10.93
N LEU A 42 28.85 2.17 -11.42
CA LEU A 42 30.05 2.42 -12.20
C LEU A 42 29.77 3.20 -13.51
N TRP A 43 28.59 2.95 -14.11
CA TRP A 43 28.20 3.69 -15.30
C TRP A 43 27.87 5.15 -14.97
N LEU A 44 27.20 5.43 -13.83
CA LEU A 44 26.91 6.79 -13.36
C LEU A 44 28.21 7.54 -13.05
N GLU A 45 29.17 6.91 -12.36
CA GLU A 45 30.50 7.51 -12.10
C GLU A 45 31.23 7.89 -13.40
N LYS A 46 31.20 7.01 -14.42
CA LYS A 46 31.76 7.32 -15.74
C LYS A 46 31.07 8.49 -16.45
N GLN A 47 29.84 8.83 -16.09
CA GLN A 47 29.14 10.02 -16.56
C GLN A 47 29.43 11.26 -15.69
N GLY A 48 30.29 11.16 -14.68
CA GLY A 48 30.60 12.24 -13.74
C GLY A 48 29.50 12.52 -12.73
N ILE A 49 28.59 11.56 -12.52
CA ILE A 49 27.44 11.68 -11.60
C ILE A 49 27.83 11.07 -10.26
N GLN A 50 27.94 11.90 -9.21
CA GLN A 50 28.11 11.48 -7.81
C GLN A 50 26.78 11.33 -7.09
N GLU A 51 25.87 12.28 -7.32
CA GLU A 51 24.51 12.25 -6.76
C GLU A 51 23.49 12.55 -7.86
N VAL A 52 22.38 11.80 -7.88
CA VAL A 52 21.31 11.98 -8.86
C VAL A 52 19.96 11.71 -8.22
N HIS A 53 18.93 12.43 -8.65
CA HIS A 53 17.56 12.11 -8.28
C HIS A 53 17.06 10.98 -9.16
N VAL A 54 16.88 9.80 -8.56
CA VAL A 54 16.38 8.58 -9.20
C VAL A 54 14.88 8.47 -9.03
N CYS A 55 14.18 8.18 -10.10
CA CYS A 55 12.75 7.87 -10.06
C CYS A 55 12.52 6.48 -10.65
N LEU A 56 11.75 5.65 -9.94
CA LEU A 56 11.32 4.35 -10.40
C LEU A 56 9.84 4.12 -10.10
N GLU A 57 9.20 3.27 -10.90
CA GLU A 57 7.80 2.93 -10.73
C GLU A 57 7.62 1.85 -9.67
N ALA A 58 6.62 2.01 -8.77
CA ALA A 58 6.27 1.04 -7.75
C ALA A 58 5.58 -0.20 -8.35
N THR A 59 6.29 -0.98 -9.17
CA THR A 59 5.81 -2.20 -9.82
C THR A 59 6.22 -3.44 -9.03
N GLY A 60 5.36 -3.86 -8.10
CA GLY A 60 5.60 -5.08 -7.29
C GLY A 60 6.86 -4.99 -6.41
N ASN A 61 7.56 -6.13 -6.25
CA ASN A 61 8.74 -6.25 -5.37
C ASN A 61 10.08 -6.13 -6.14
N TYR A 62 10.04 -6.06 -7.48
CA TYR A 62 11.27 -6.16 -8.28
C TYR A 62 12.19 -4.96 -8.16
N GLY A 63 11.66 -3.80 -7.74
CA GLY A 63 12.40 -2.55 -7.62
C GLY A 63 12.90 -2.23 -6.24
N GLU A 64 12.51 -2.97 -5.21
CA GLU A 64 12.81 -2.62 -3.82
C GLU A 64 14.31 -2.72 -3.53
N ASP A 65 14.96 -3.80 -3.96
CA ASP A 65 16.41 -4.00 -3.73
C ASP A 65 17.26 -2.96 -4.45
N LEU A 66 16.92 -2.62 -5.70
CA LEU A 66 17.61 -1.56 -6.44
C LEU A 66 17.39 -0.18 -5.81
N ALA A 67 16.16 0.11 -5.35
CA ALA A 67 15.83 1.37 -4.68
C ALA A 67 16.64 1.53 -3.38
N ILE A 68 16.77 0.46 -2.59
CA ILE A 68 17.58 0.43 -1.36
C ILE A 68 19.05 0.65 -1.71
N TYR A 69 19.58 -0.11 -2.66
CA TYR A 69 20.98 0.01 -3.09
C TYR A 69 21.32 1.44 -3.51
N LEU A 70 20.48 2.08 -4.32
CA LEU A 70 20.71 3.45 -4.80
C LEU A 70 20.57 4.47 -3.65
N HIS A 71 19.67 4.25 -2.70
CA HIS A 71 19.54 5.09 -1.51
C HIS A 71 20.78 4.97 -0.62
N GLU A 72 21.28 3.76 -0.39
CA GLU A 72 22.51 3.50 0.38
C GLU A 72 23.76 4.06 -0.31
N ALA A 73 23.77 4.14 -1.65
CA ALA A 73 24.81 4.79 -2.44
C ALA A 73 24.74 6.34 -2.40
N GLY A 74 23.81 6.93 -1.63
CA GLY A 74 23.69 8.38 -1.44
C GLY A 74 22.86 9.11 -2.49
N HIS A 75 22.11 8.39 -3.34
CA HIS A 75 21.22 9.02 -4.31
C HIS A 75 19.87 9.36 -3.70
N ILE A 76 19.21 10.42 -4.20
CA ILE A 76 17.82 10.71 -3.87
C ILE A 76 16.92 9.76 -4.65
N VAL A 77 16.20 8.88 -3.98
CA VAL A 77 15.33 7.90 -4.66
C VAL A 77 13.87 8.27 -4.47
N SER A 78 13.07 8.19 -5.53
CA SER A 78 11.61 8.34 -5.49
C SER A 78 10.93 7.12 -6.08
N VAL A 79 10.12 6.42 -5.28
CA VAL A 79 9.29 5.29 -5.72
C VAL A 79 7.88 5.81 -5.99
N VAL A 80 7.46 5.82 -7.26
CA VAL A 80 6.28 6.53 -7.72
C VAL A 80 5.14 5.57 -8.08
N ASN A 81 3.91 5.96 -7.73
CA ASN A 81 2.73 5.19 -8.13
C ASN A 81 2.59 5.14 -9.66
N PRO A 82 2.42 3.94 -10.26
CA PRO A 82 2.20 3.73 -11.69
C PRO A 82 1.15 4.65 -12.33
N ALA A 83 0.08 4.95 -11.60
CA ALA A 83 -0.98 5.82 -12.09
C ALA A 83 -0.50 7.26 -12.38
N ARG A 84 0.53 7.75 -11.66
CA ARG A 84 1.12 9.08 -11.91
C ARG A 84 1.94 9.07 -13.19
N ILE A 85 2.77 8.05 -13.39
CA ILE A 85 3.58 7.88 -14.62
C ILE A 85 2.65 7.74 -15.83
N LYS A 86 1.59 6.92 -15.72
CA LYS A 86 0.58 6.76 -16.76
C LYS A 86 -0.12 8.08 -17.10
N GLY A 87 -0.52 8.86 -16.08
CA GLY A 87 -1.15 10.18 -16.29
C GLY A 87 -0.21 11.16 -17.01
N PHE A 88 1.08 11.16 -16.66
CA PHE A 88 2.11 11.97 -17.31
C PHE A 88 2.36 11.52 -18.76
N SER A 89 2.44 10.22 -19.01
CA SER A 89 2.54 9.66 -20.38
C SER A 89 1.38 10.11 -21.28
N GLN A 90 0.16 10.15 -20.74
CA GLN A 90 -1.01 10.64 -21.49
C GLN A 90 -0.94 12.14 -21.79
N SER A 91 -0.39 12.95 -20.90
CA SER A 91 -0.21 14.39 -21.13
C SER A 91 0.83 14.69 -22.20
N GLU A 92 1.82 13.80 -22.37
CA GLU A 92 2.86 13.91 -23.43
C GLU A 92 2.43 13.30 -24.78
N LEU A 93 1.20 12.74 -24.87
CA LEU A 93 0.65 12.11 -26.09
C LEU A 93 1.54 11.02 -26.71
N LEU A 94 2.31 10.31 -25.87
CA LEU A 94 3.21 9.26 -26.33
C LEU A 94 2.43 8.08 -26.91
N ARG A 95 2.79 7.68 -28.14
CA ARG A 95 2.13 6.58 -28.86
C ARG A 95 2.91 5.27 -28.84
N THR A 96 4.24 5.36 -28.69
CA THR A 96 5.14 4.21 -28.74
C THR A 96 5.54 3.79 -27.33
N LYS A 97 5.52 2.50 -27.07
CA LYS A 97 5.91 1.91 -25.79
C LYS A 97 7.09 0.95 -25.99
N THR A 98 8.24 1.24 -25.36
CA THR A 98 9.40 0.35 -25.23
C THR A 98 10.06 0.62 -23.88
N ASP A 99 10.73 -0.37 -23.28
CA ASP A 99 11.38 -0.25 -21.98
C ASP A 99 12.34 0.99 -21.91
N LYS A 100 13.06 1.28 -22.99
CA LYS A 100 13.93 2.47 -23.06
C LYS A 100 13.15 3.79 -23.06
N LEU A 101 12.02 3.84 -23.78
CA LEU A 101 11.16 5.02 -23.80
C LEU A 101 10.43 5.20 -22.48
N ASP A 102 10.06 4.10 -21.82
CA ASP A 102 9.42 4.11 -20.51
C ASP A 102 10.42 4.62 -19.44
N ALA A 103 11.67 4.18 -19.44
CA ALA A 103 12.72 4.73 -18.57
C ALA A 103 12.97 6.24 -18.83
N ALA A 104 13.02 6.66 -20.09
CA ALA A 104 13.18 8.08 -20.46
C ALA A 104 11.95 8.92 -20.03
N LEU A 105 10.75 8.37 -20.14
CA LEU A 105 9.52 8.99 -19.65
C LEU A 105 9.56 9.18 -18.13
N ILE A 106 10.02 8.17 -17.38
CA ILE A 106 10.19 8.24 -15.93
C ILE A 106 11.22 9.32 -15.56
N ALA A 107 12.31 9.46 -16.31
CA ALA A 107 13.29 10.52 -16.09
C ALA A 107 12.67 11.92 -16.31
N ARG A 108 11.92 12.11 -17.41
CA ARG A 108 11.20 13.38 -17.65
C ARG A 108 10.16 13.68 -16.57
N PHE A 109 9.41 12.66 -16.14
CA PHE A 109 8.49 12.79 -15.02
C PHE A 109 9.23 13.24 -13.73
N CYS A 110 10.39 12.64 -13.44
CA CYS A 110 11.22 13.01 -12.29
C CYS A 110 11.61 14.49 -12.33
N LEU A 111 12.11 14.94 -13.49
CA LEU A 111 12.54 16.33 -13.69
C LEU A 111 11.37 17.33 -13.55
N ALA A 112 10.23 17.03 -14.19
CA ALA A 112 9.07 17.92 -14.22
C ALA A 112 8.31 17.97 -12.89
N MET A 113 8.09 16.81 -12.26
CA MET A 113 7.20 16.67 -11.11
C MET A 113 7.92 16.67 -9.76
N LYS A 114 9.25 16.53 -9.75
CA LYS A 114 10.12 16.51 -8.57
C LYS A 114 9.46 15.73 -7.41
N PRO A 115 9.19 14.42 -7.59
CA PRO A 115 8.52 13.63 -6.57
C PRO A 115 9.34 13.60 -5.28
N GLY A 116 8.67 13.50 -4.13
CA GLY A 116 9.34 13.45 -2.82
C GLY A 116 10.25 12.22 -2.69
N ALA A 117 11.32 12.37 -1.92
CA ALA A 117 12.24 11.30 -1.61
C ALA A 117 11.52 10.15 -0.89
N TRP A 118 11.85 8.92 -1.28
CA TRP A 118 11.43 7.70 -0.61
C TRP A 118 12.47 7.30 0.42
N ILE A 119 12.01 6.94 1.59
CA ILE A 119 12.83 6.40 2.67
C ILE A 119 12.62 4.89 2.71
N PRO A 120 13.68 4.07 2.67
CA PRO A 120 13.55 2.63 2.74
C PRO A 120 12.92 2.21 4.08
N PRO A 121 11.97 1.26 4.06
CA PRO A 121 11.45 0.68 5.29
C PRO A 121 12.56 -0.05 6.05
N SER A 122 12.45 -0.10 7.40
CA SER A 122 13.42 -0.85 8.21
C SER A 122 13.44 -2.34 7.82
N PRO A 123 14.53 -3.07 8.11
CA PRO A 123 14.61 -4.51 7.86
C PRO A 123 13.45 -5.29 8.49
N GLU A 124 13.01 -4.89 9.68
CA GLU A 124 11.90 -5.51 10.41
C GLU A 124 10.58 -5.31 9.65
N ILE A 125 10.32 -4.10 9.15
CA ILE A 125 9.13 -3.81 8.33
C ILE A 125 9.17 -4.58 7.01
N ARG A 126 10.33 -4.70 6.38
CA ARG A 126 10.48 -5.49 5.15
C ARG A 126 10.18 -6.97 5.41
N SER A 127 10.73 -7.52 6.48
CA SER A 127 10.48 -8.89 6.92
C SER A 127 9.00 -9.12 7.25
N LEU A 128 8.39 -8.22 8.03
CA LEU A 128 6.96 -8.26 8.34
C LEU A 128 6.10 -8.23 7.06
N ARG A 129 6.44 -7.36 6.13
CA ARG A 129 5.75 -7.23 4.83
C ARG A 129 5.83 -8.52 4.02
N ALA A 130 7.00 -9.16 3.96
CA ALA A 130 7.19 -10.44 3.28
C ALA A 130 6.37 -11.57 3.92
N LEU A 131 6.38 -11.68 5.26
CA LEU A 131 5.62 -12.68 6.00
C LEU A 131 4.11 -12.49 5.82
N VAL A 132 3.59 -11.27 5.95
CA VAL A 132 2.17 -10.94 5.75
C VAL A 132 1.72 -11.31 4.33
N ARG A 133 2.51 -10.97 3.31
CA ARG A 133 2.22 -11.32 1.91
C ARG A 133 2.23 -12.83 1.70
N ARG A 134 3.12 -13.56 2.39
CA ARG A 134 3.15 -15.03 2.31
C ARG A 134 1.92 -15.66 2.94
N VAL A 135 1.48 -15.17 4.10
CA VAL A 135 0.22 -15.62 4.73
C VAL A 135 -0.97 -15.40 3.80
N ASP A 136 -1.08 -14.22 3.17
CA ASP A 136 -2.14 -13.94 2.20
C ASP A 136 -2.15 -14.96 1.06
N SER A 137 -0.98 -15.25 0.47
CA SER A 137 -0.85 -16.24 -0.60
C SER A 137 -1.29 -17.64 -0.17
N LEU A 138 -0.90 -18.07 1.05
CA LEU A 138 -1.29 -19.38 1.57
C LEU A 138 -2.81 -19.45 1.88
N ILE A 139 -3.40 -18.37 2.36
CA ILE A 139 -4.86 -18.27 2.58
C ILE A 139 -5.60 -18.36 1.25
N ASP A 140 -5.11 -17.68 0.21
CA ASP A 140 -5.72 -17.72 -1.12
C ASP A 140 -5.61 -19.14 -1.72
N MET A 141 -4.46 -19.83 -1.61
CA MET A 141 -4.27 -21.24 -2.01
C MET A 141 -5.23 -22.16 -1.26
N ARG A 142 -5.32 -22.02 0.07
CA ARG A 142 -6.24 -22.81 0.89
C ARG A 142 -7.70 -22.61 0.49
N SER A 143 -8.08 -21.38 0.13
CA SER A 143 -9.44 -21.08 -0.32
C SER A 143 -9.74 -21.74 -1.67
N GLN A 144 -8.74 -21.79 -2.57
CA GLN A 144 -8.88 -22.51 -3.84
C GLN A 144 -9.08 -24.01 -3.60
N GLU A 145 -8.28 -24.65 -2.71
CA GLU A 145 -8.44 -26.07 -2.39
C GLU A 145 -9.79 -26.37 -1.72
N LYS A 146 -10.25 -25.49 -0.82
CA LYS A 146 -11.59 -25.61 -0.21
C LYS A 146 -12.73 -25.51 -1.25
N ASN A 147 -12.57 -24.71 -2.28
CA ASN A 147 -13.56 -24.65 -3.37
C ASN A 147 -13.50 -25.92 -4.25
N ARG A 148 -12.30 -26.44 -4.51
CA ARG A 148 -12.11 -27.68 -5.30
C ARG A 148 -12.71 -28.90 -4.64
N ILE A 149 -12.61 -29.03 -3.32
CA ILE A 149 -13.08 -30.23 -2.60
C ILE A 149 -14.58 -30.42 -2.73
N SER A 150 -15.36 -29.35 -2.93
CA SER A 150 -16.83 -29.44 -3.07
C SER A 150 -17.28 -30.15 -4.36
N THR A 151 -16.40 -30.20 -5.36
CA THR A 151 -16.67 -30.82 -6.69
C THR A 151 -15.66 -31.93 -7.04
N ALA A 152 -14.76 -32.27 -6.10
CA ALA A 152 -13.69 -33.24 -6.36
C ALA A 152 -14.24 -34.68 -6.41
N HIS A 153 -13.71 -35.48 -7.35
CA HIS A 153 -13.93 -36.91 -7.36
C HIS A 153 -13.34 -37.57 -6.11
N GLU A 154 -13.95 -38.62 -5.63
CA GLU A 154 -13.56 -39.33 -4.38
C GLU A 154 -12.07 -39.72 -4.37
N SER A 155 -11.52 -40.20 -5.52
CA SER A 155 -10.13 -40.60 -5.66
C SER A 155 -9.09 -39.53 -5.35
N VAL A 156 -9.42 -38.23 -5.46
CA VAL A 156 -8.51 -37.09 -5.18
C VAL A 156 -8.89 -36.31 -3.93
N SER A 157 -10.06 -36.61 -3.35
CA SER A 157 -10.58 -35.86 -2.17
C SER A 157 -9.63 -35.93 -0.97
N LEU A 158 -8.99 -37.09 -0.73
CA LEU A 158 -8.03 -37.26 0.36
C LEU A 158 -6.80 -36.38 0.17
N LEU A 159 -6.21 -36.35 -1.03
CA LEU A 159 -5.04 -35.51 -1.36
C LEU A 159 -5.32 -34.03 -1.17
N ILE A 160 -6.52 -33.57 -1.54
CA ILE A 160 -6.93 -32.17 -1.33
C ILE A 160 -7.05 -31.87 0.17
N LYS A 161 -7.61 -32.76 0.98
CA LYS A 161 -7.71 -32.60 2.44
C LYS A 161 -6.33 -32.53 3.09
N GLU A 162 -5.40 -33.40 2.70
CA GLU A 162 -4.01 -33.37 3.18
C GLU A 162 -3.31 -32.05 2.83
N HIS A 163 -3.48 -31.57 1.60
CA HIS A 163 -2.94 -30.26 1.19
C HIS A 163 -3.55 -29.10 2.00
N ILE A 164 -4.86 -29.12 2.27
CA ILE A 164 -5.50 -28.14 3.14
C ILE A 164 -4.92 -28.19 4.56
N ALA A 165 -4.67 -29.39 5.11
CA ALA A 165 -4.05 -29.55 6.43
C ALA A 165 -2.64 -28.98 6.47
N TYR A 166 -1.82 -29.25 5.46
CA TYR A 166 -0.49 -28.67 5.29
C TYR A 166 -0.53 -27.13 5.22
N LEU A 167 -1.44 -26.56 4.41
CA LEU A 167 -1.61 -25.13 4.28
C LEU A 167 -2.02 -24.48 5.61
N ASN A 168 -2.88 -25.13 6.40
CA ASN A 168 -3.25 -24.65 7.74
C ASN A 168 -2.02 -24.58 8.66
N GLN A 169 -1.20 -25.64 8.71
CA GLN A 169 0.02 -25.66 9.53
C GLN A 169 1.01 -24.58 9.08
N ALA A 170 1.22 -24.42 7.77
CA ALA A 170 2.10 -23.39 7.22
C ALA A 170 1.62 -21.96 7.57
N ILE A 171 0.31 -21.71 7.50
CA ILE A 171 -0.29 -20.43 7.89
C ILE A 171 -0.03 -20.13 9.37
N GLU A 172 -0.29 -21.09 10.27
CA GLU A 172 -0.07 -20.89 11.70
C GLU A 172 1.40 -20.67 12.05
N LYS A 173 2.32 -21.42 11.41
CA LYS A 173 3.76 -21.20 11.58
C LYS A 173 4.19 -19.77 11.23
N ILE A 174 3.71 -19.23 10.10
CA ILE A 174 4.08 -17.87 9.70
C ILE A 174 3.37 -16.84 10.59
N ARG A 175 2.16 -17.08 11.04
CA ARG A 175 1.48 -16.21 12.02
C ARG A 175 2.25 -16.11 13.33
N GLN A 176 2.83 -17.20 13.79
CA GLN A 176 3.70 -17.19 14.97
C GLN A 176 4.95 -16.36 14.70
N GLN A 177 5.62 -16.54 13.56
CA GLN A 177 6.77 -15.72 13.18
C GLN A 177 6.44 -14.22 13.12
N ILE A 178 5.26 -13.86 12.62
CA ILE A 178 4.77 -12.47 12.62
C ILE A 178 4.57 -11.96 14.05
N ALA A 179 3.99 -12.77 14.94
CA ALA A 179 3.76 -12.40 16.32
C ALA A 179 5.08 -12.19 17.08
N ASP A 180 6.06 -13.07 16.85
CA ASP A 180 7.39 -13.01 17.44
C ASP A 180 8.14 -11.75 16.97
N LEU A 181 8.14 -11.48 15.66
CA LEU A 181 8.77 -10.30 15.08
C LEU A 181 8.16 -9.00 15.62
N ILE A 182 6.83 -8.91 15.71
CA ILE A 182 6.15 -7.75 16.30
C ILE A 182 6.46 -7.63 17.80
N GLY A 183 6.57 -8.77 18.51
CA GLY A 183 6.87 -8.80 19.95
C GLY A 183 8.29 -8.38 20.30
N GLN A 184 9.25 -8.65 19.42
CA GLN A 184 10.67 -8.33 19.59
C GLN A 184 10.99 -6.86 19.31
N ASP A 185 10.26 -6.20 18.41
CA ASP A 185 10.46 -4.79 18.10
C ASP A 185 9.60 -3.90 19.01
N PRO A 186 10.19 -3.05 19.87
CA PRO A 186 9.43 -2.20 20.80
C PRO A 186 8.46 -1.24 20.12
N ASN A 187 8.81 -0.71 18.92
CA ASN A 187 7.98 0.23 18.17
C ASN A 187 6.76 -0.50 17.55
N LEU A 188 7.00 -1.66 16.93
CA LEU A 188 5.93 -2.49 16.38
C LEU A 188 4.99 -2.98 17.49
N LYS A 189 5.52 -3.42 18.63
CA LYS A 189 4.75 -3.83 19.80
C LYS A 189 3.86 -2.70 20.30
N ARG A 190 4.41 -1.50 20.49
CA ARG A 190 3.65 -0.32 20.89
C ARG A 190 2.53 0.00 19.89
N LYS A 191 2.83 0.03 18.59
CA LYS A 191 1.83 0.28 17.54
C LYS A 191 0.75 -0.82 17.53
N LYS A 192 1.14 -2.09 17.73
CA LYS A 192 0.20 -3.21 17.85
C LYS A 192 -0.77 -3.00 19.02
N ASP A 193 -0.25 -2.66 20.21
CA ASP A 193 -1.07 -2.48 21.41
C ASP A 193 -2.06 -1.31 21.24
N LEU A 194 -1.64 -0.24 20.59
CA LEU A 194 -2.50 0.88 20.20
C LEU A 194 -3.62 0.43 19.24
N LEU A 195 -3.30 -0.34 18.21
CA LEU A 195 -4.27 -0.84 17.24
C LEU A 195 -5.24 -1.85 17.84
N ASP A 196 -4.78 -2.69 18.77
CA ASP A 196 -5.60 -3.69 19.47
C ASP A 196 -6.66 -3.06 20.37
N SER A 197 -6.47 -1.80 20.80
CA SER A 197 -7.48 -1.02 21.52
C SER A 197 -8.69 -0.62 20.67
N ILE A 198 -8.62 -0.75 19.33
CA ILE A 198 -9.70 -0.36 18.42
C ILE A 198 -10.65 -1.55 18.22
N PRO A 199 -11.92 -1.48 18.65
CA PRO A 199 -12.88 -2.56 18.45
C PRO A 199 -13.02 -2.95 16.98
N ALA A 200 -12.95 -4.25 16.69
CA ALA A 200 -12.92 -4.89 15.38
C ALA A 200 -11.56 -4.90 14.64
N ILE A 201 -10.53 -4.24 15.17
CA ILE A 201 -9.16 -4.37 14.67
C ILE A 201 -8.45 -5.43 15.52
N GLY A 202 -8.21 -6.61 14.98
CA GLY A 202 -7.65 -7.74 15.73
C GLY A 202 -6.41 -8.34 15.08
N LYS A 203 -5.96 -9.47 15.64
CA LYS A 203 -4.74 -10.21 15.31
C LYS A 203 -4.54 -10.48 13.79
N ALA A 204 -5.63 -10.63 13.03
CA ALA A 204 -5.54 -10.84 11.59
C ALA A 204 -5.28 -9.55 10.79
N THR A 205 -5.71 -8.39 11.30
CA THR A 205 -5.66 -7.12 10.58
C THR A 205 -4.44 -6.27 10.97
N ILE A 206 -4.06 -6.29 12.25
CA ILE A 206 -2.95 -5.50 12.79
C ILE A 206 -1.65 -5.69 11.99
N PRO A 207 -1.21 -6.93 11.66
CA PRO A 207 0.01 -7.13 10.87
C PRO A 207 -0.04 -6.44 9.50
N HIS A 208 -1.19 -6.45 8.82
CA HIS A 208 -1.36 -5.77 7.54
C HIS A 208 -1.24 -4.25 7.67
N ILE A 209 -1.80 -3.68 8.74
CA ILE A 209 -1.70 -2.24 9.01
C ILE A 209 -0.23 -1.88 9.29
N LEU A 210 0.46 -2.62 10.16
CA LEU A 210 1.85 -2.37 10.52
C LEU A 210 2.81 -2.52 9.33
N ALA A 211 2.59 -3.54 8.49
CA ALA A 211 3.41 -3.79 7.32
C ALA A 211 3.31 -2.71 6.24
N GLU A 212 2.14 -2.09 6.09
CA GLU A 212 1.86 -1.18 4.97
C GLU A 212 1.70 0.29 5.39
N LEU A 213 1.61 0.56 6.71
CA LEU A 213 1.60 1.91 7.31
C LEU A 213 2.78 2.06 8.28
N ASP A 214 4.00 1.82 7.78
CA ASP A 214 5.23 1.95 8.53
C ASP A 214 5.51 3.39 8.99
N ASP A 215 5.32 4.34 8.09
CA ASP A 215 5.54 5.77 8.32
C ASP A 215 4.23 6.57 8.16
N LEU A 216 3.66 6.95 9.30
CA LEU A 216 2.49 7.85 9.36
C LEU A 216 2.88 9.32 9.32
N GLU A 217 4.15 9.67 9.58
CA GLU A 217 4.60 11.06 9.61
C GLU A 217 4.51 11.73 8.24
N LYS A 218 4.59 10.94 7.16
CA LYS A 218 4.38 11.40 5.78
C LYS A 218 2.96 11.93 5.49
N PHE A 219 1.99 11.68 6.39
CA PHE A 219 0.63 12.16 6.25
C PHE A 219 0.37 13.30 7.26
N ASN A 220 0.19 14.52 6.78
CA ASN A 220 -0.19 15.66 7.60
C ASN A 220 -1.65 15.58 8.04
N HIS A 221 -2.50 15.06 7.14
CA HIS A 221 -3.93 14.93 7.39
C HIS A 221 -4.44 13.52 7.07
N VAL A 222 -5.42 13.06 7.85
CA VAL A 222 -6.09 11.79 7.62
C VAL A 222 -6.70 11.66 6.21
N ARG A 223 -7.08 12.77 5.57
CA ARG A 223 -7.59 12.77 4.19
C ARG A 223 -6.56 12.24 3.19
N GLU A 224 -5.27 12.53 3.42
CA GLU A 224 -4.17 12.04 2.59
C GLU A 224 -4.02 10.52 2.75
N LEU A 225 -4.10 9.99 3.98
CA LEU A 225 -4.11 8.55 4.23
C LEU A 225 -5.32 7.86 3.60
N VAL A 226 -6.52 8.46 3.69
CA VAL A 226 -7.74 7.95 3.04
C VAL A 226 -7.56 7.90 1.52
N ALA A 227 -6.94 8.92 0.92
CA ALA A 227 -6.62 8.95 -0.51
C ALA A 227 -5.55 7.92 -0.86
N PHE A 228 -4.49 7.80 -0.05
CA PHE A 228 -3.44 6.79 -0.21
C PHE A 228 -3.99 5.36 -0.20
N ILE A 229 -4.95 5.05 0.68
CA ILE A 229 -5.62 3.75 0.70
C ILE A 229 -6.59 3.59 -0.49
N GLY A 230 -7.03 4.68 -1.13
CA GLY A 230 -7.99 4.68 -2.22
C GLY A 230 -9.45 4.55 -1.75
N LEU A 231 -9.75 5.07 -0.55
CA LEU A 231 -11.09 5.13 0.04
C LEU A 231 -11.75 6.51 -0.14
N ALA A 232 -11.11 7.43 -0.85
CA ALA A 232 -11.71 8.70 -1.21
C ALA A 232 -12.83 8.51 -2.24
N PRO A 233 -13.98 9.20 -2.10
CA PRO A 233 -15.00 9.21 -3.14
C PRO A 233 -14.46 9.96 -4.36
N LYS A 234 -14.75 9.45 -5.56
CA LYS A 234 -14.53 10.14 -6.82
C LYS A 234 -15.90 10.60 -7.33
N GLU A 235 -16.05 11.90 -7.49
CA GLU A 235 -17.20 12.50 -8.14
C GLU A 235 -16.82 12.90 -9.57
N THR A 236 -17.74 12.71 -10.49
CA THR A 236 -17.57 13.11 -11.88
C THR A 236 -18.75 14.03 -12.20
N LEU A 237 -18.47 15.32 -12.14
CA LEU A 237 -19.43 16.38 -12.46
C LEU A 237 -18.81 17.20 -13.59
N SER A 238 -19.56 17.41 -14.67
CA SER A 238 -19.17 18.30 -15.76
C SER A 238 -20.39 19.05 -16.24
N GLY A 239 -20.40 20.36 -15.98
CA GLY A 239 -21.52 21.25 -16.29
C GLY A 239 -22.84 20.80 -15.64
N SER A 240 -23.93 21.13 -16.25
CA SER A 240 -25.30 20.76 -15.81
C SER A 240 -25.73 19.38 -16.28
N SER A 241 -25.11 18.83 -17.32
CA SER A 241 -25.56 17.61 -18.03
C SER A 241 -24.89 16.31 -17.54
N VAL A 242 -23.66 16.35 -17.02
CA VAL A 242 -22.96 15.13 -16.58
C VAL A 242 -22.96 15.04 -15.06
N LYS A 243 -23.85 14.22 -14.52
CA LYS A 243 -23.91 13.86 -13.09
C LYS A 243 -23.62 12.37 -12.92
N GLY A 244 -22.34 12.01 -12.86
CA GLY A 244 -21.92 10.63 -12.59
C GLY A 244 -22.23 10.22 -11.15
N LYS A 245 -22.69 8.96 -10.93
CA LYS A 245 -22.86 8.45 -9.56
C LYS A 245 -21.51 8.41 -8.86
N PRO A 246 -21.37 8.96 -7.63
CA PRO A 246 -20.13 8.90 -6.87
C PRO A 246 -19.65 7.46 -6.69
N ARG A 247 -18.37 7.21 -6.92
CA ARG A 247 -17.74 5.88 -6.79
C ARG A 247 -16.49 5.98 -5.92
N LEU A 248 -16.07 4.86 -5.37
CA LEU A 248 -14.79 4.79 -4.68
C LEU A 248 -13.66 4.96 -5.70
N CYS A 249 -12.66 5.81 -5.38
CA CYS A 249 -11.55 6.11 -6.29
C CYS A 249 -10.75 4.85 -6.66
N LYS A 250 -10.52 3.95 -5.69
CA LYS A 250 -9.70 2.73 -5.82
C LYS A 250 -8.23 2.93 -6.26
N ILE A 251 -7.84 4.14 -6.67
CA ILE A 251 -6.45 4.50 -6.92
C ILE A 251 -5.77 4.60 -5.55
N GLY A 252 -4.84 3.69 -5.26
CA GLY A 252 -4.16 3.63 -3.98
C GLY A 252 -3.96 2.19 -3.49
N HIS A 253 -3.66 2.03 -2.20
CA HIS A 253 -3.14 0.80 -1.61
C HIS A 253 -4.19 -0.32 -1.49
N ALA A 254 -4.26 -1.22 -2.48
CA ALA A 254 -5.28 -2.27 -2.57
C ALA A 254 -5.25 -3.27 -1.40
N ARG A 255 -4.05 -3.62 -0.88
CA ARG A 255 -3.89 -4.57 0.24
C ARG A 255 -4.50 -4.01 1.53
N LEU A 256 -4.23 -2.75 1.87
CA LEU A 256 -4.86 -2.09 3.02
C LEU A 256 -6.38 -2.01 2.87
N ARG A 257 -6.90 -1.71 1.67
CA ARG A 257 -8.35 -1.75 1.44
C ARG A 257 -8.93 -3.15 1.68
N LYS A 258 -8.26 -4.23 1.18
CA LYS A 258 -8.66 -5.62 1.42
C LYS A 258 -8.67 -5.92 2.93
N ALA A 259 -7.61 -5.55 3.64
CA ALA A 259 -7.45 -5.80 5.07
C ALA A 259 -8.50 -5.09 5.93
N LEU A 260 -8.97 -3.91 5.53
CA LEU A 260 -9.96 -3.12 6.29
C LEU A 260 -11.42 -3.53 6.03
N TYR A 261 -11.69 -4.37 5.03
CA TYR A 261 -13.06 -4.74 4.67
C TYR A 261 -13.77 -5.56 5.75
N MET A 262 -13.14 -6.65 6.21
CA MET A 262 -13.71 -7.50 7.28
C MET A 262 -13.83 -6.77 8.62
N PRO A 263 -12.81 -6.03 9.10
CA PRO A 263 -12.96 -5.16 10.27
C PRO A 263 -14.14 -4.19 10.16
N ALA A 264 -14.40 -3.61 8.98
CA ALA A 264 -15.55 -2.73 8.80
C ALA A 264 -16.88 -3.46 8.97
N LEU A 265 -17.00 -4.70 8.50
CA LEU A 265 -18.19 -5.54 8.71
C LEU A 265 -18.36 -5.92 10.19
N VAL A 266 -17.27 -6.33 10.86
CA VAL A 266 -17.32 -6.71 12.28
C VAL A 266 -17.63 -5.48 13.15
N SER A 267 -17.10 -4.31 12.83
CA SER A 267 -17.31 -3.09 13.61
C SER A 267 -18.80 -2.65 13.67
N ILE A 268 -19.60 -3.02 12.67
CA ILE A 268 -21.07 -2.78 12.68
C ILE A 268 -21.76 -3.58 13.80
N GLN A 269 -21.14 -4.63 14.30
CA GLN A 269 -21.72 -5.50 15.34
C GLN A 269 -21.18 -5.19 16.74
N CYS A 270 -19.92 -4.73 16.86
CA CYS A 270 -19.24 -4.62 18.14
C CYS A 270 -18.77 -3.21 18.52
N ASN A 271 -18.77 -2.25 17.57
CA ASN A 271 -18.31 -0.88 17.83
C ASN A 271 -19.51 0.09 17.85
N PRO A 272 -19.89 0.62 19.04
CA PRO A 272 -21.08 1.46 19.17
C PRO A 272 -21.08 2.69 18.25
N VAL A 273 -19.91 3.31 18.04
CA VAL A 273 -19.78 4.46 17.11
C VAL A 273 -20.07 4.06 15.66
N MET A 274 -19.60 2.85 15.26
CA MET A 274 -19.82 2.35 13.91
C MET A 274 -21.26 1.85 13.74
N ILE A 275 -21.88 1.28 14.77
CA ILE A 275 -23.30 0.90 14.76
C ILE A 275 -24.19 2.12 14.54
N ALA A 276 -23.98 3.21 15.32
CA ALA A 276 -24.73 4.44 15.17
C ALA A 276 -24.54 5.06 13.77
N PHE A 277 -23.30 5.05 13.27
CA PHE A 277 -22.98 5.54 11.93
C PHE A 277 -23.64 4.69 10.83
N TYR A 278 -23.65 3.36 10.97
CA TYR A 278 -24.31 2.42 10.06
C TYR A 278 -25.82 2.71 10.00
N ASN A 279 -26.50 2.78 11.15
CA ASN A 279 -27.94 3.02 11.22
C ASN A 279 -28.31 4.35 10.55
N ARG A 280 -27.58 5.43 10.84
CA ARG A 280 -27.80 6.73 10.22
C ARG A 280 -27.67 6.70 8.68
N LEU A 281 -26.76 5.93 8.13
CA LEU A 281 -26.60 5.81 6.67
C LEU A 281 -27.66 4.88 6.06
N LYS A 282 -28.09 3.85 6.79
CA LYS A 282 -29.16 2.95 6.40
C LYS A 282 -30.49 3.70 6.32
N ASP A 283 -30.82 4.53 7.33
CA ASP A 283 -32.01 5.36 7.37
C ASP A 283 -32.07 6.39 6.23
N LYS A 284 -30.87 6.83 5.75
CA LYS A 284 -30.73 7.66 4.54
C LYS A 284 -30.82 6.86 3.22
N GLY A 285 -31.24 5.60 3.26
CA GLY A 285 -31.40 4.74 2.07
C GLY A 285 -30.10 4.39 1.34
N LYS A 286 -28.92 4.46 1.99
CA LYS A 286 -27.66 4.13 1.34
C LYS A 286 -27.50 2.62 1.17
N ASN A 287 -26.98 2.20 0.00
CA ASN A 287 -26.70 0.79 -0.29
C ASN A 287 -25.64 0.21 0.69
N GLY A 288 -25.79 -1.05 1.11
CA GLY A 288 -24.91 -1.71 2.07
C GLY A 288 -23.43 -1.64 1.72
N LYS A 289 -23.04 -1.84 0.44
CA LYS A 289 -21.64 -1.70 0.00
C LYS A 289 -21.10 -0.27 0.18
N VAL A 290 -21.95 0.74 -0.04
CA VAL A 290 -21.58 2.15 0.19
C VAL A 290 -21.38 2.40 1.67
N ILE A 291 -22.23 1.85 2.54
CA ILE A 291 -22.11 1.99 3.99
C ILE A 291 -20.82 1.34 4.49
N VAL A 292 -20.51 0.12 4.06
CA VAL A 292 -19.25 -0.57 4.43
C VAL A 292 -18.03 0.25 4.02
N CYS A 293 -18.01 0.82 2.81
CA CYS A 293 -16.92 1.69 2.38
C CYS A 293 -16.80 2.96 3.23
N ALA A 294 -17.92 3.53 3.66
CA ALA A 294 -17.93 4.70 4.56
C ALA A 294 -17.39 4.33 5.95
N ILE A 295 -17.71 3.14 6.45
CA ILE A 295 -17.19 2.61 7.72
C ILE A 295 -15.68 2.32 7.61
N MET A 296 -15.21 1.69 6.52
CA MET A 296 -13.77 1.53 6.26
C MET A 296 -13.04 2.87 6.35
N ARG A 297 -13.59 3.91 5.72
CA ARG A 297 -13.03 5.27 5.80
C ARG A 297 -13.03 5.79 7.25
N LYS A 298 -14.11 5.58 8.01
CA LYS A 298 -14.18 6.00 9.41
C LYS A 298 -13.17 5.24 10.28
N LEU A 299 -12.97 3.92 10.05
CA LEU A 299 -11.92 3.15 10.72
C LEU A 299 -10.52 3.70 10.43
N VAL A 300 -10.23 4.13 9.19
CA VAL A 300 -8.95 4.78 8.85
C VAL A 300 -8.76 6.06 9.67
N HIS A 301 -9.82 6.86 9.89
CA HIS A 301 -9.73 8.04 10.76
C HIS A 301 -9.38 7.66 12.20
N VAL A 302 -9.98 6.60 12.74
CA VAL A 302 -9.67 6.11 14.09
C VAL A 302 -8.24 5.59 14.18
N ILE A 303 -7.82 4.73 13.24
CA ILE A 303 -6.45 4.19 13.16
C ILE A 303 -5.43 5.34 13.11
N PHE A 304 -5.64 6.32 12.25
CA PHE A 304 -4.78 7.49 12.14
C PHE A 304 -4.70 8.26 13.46
N GLY A 305 -5.85 8.54 14.09
CA GLY A 305 -5.90 9.27 15.36
C GLY A 305 -5.18 8.54 16.49
N VAL A 306 -5.41 7.23 16.65
CA VAL A 306 -4.79 6.39 17.68
C VAL A 306 -3.27 6.32 17.49
N LEU A 307 -2.81 6.04 16.27
CA LEU A 307 -1.37 5.93 15.99
C LEU A 307 -0.65 7.28 16.07
N LYS A 308 -1.29 8.38 15.61
CA LYS A 308 -0.69 9.72 15.62
C LYS A 308 -0.64 10.31 17.03
N SER A 309 -1.69 10.09 17.85
CA SER A 309 -1.72 10.57 19.24
C SER A 309 -0.88 9.71 20.21
N GLY A 310 -0.60 8.46 19.84
CA GLY A 310 0.03 7.48 20.73
C GLY A 310 -0.83 7.10 21.93
N LYS A 311 -2.14 7.35 21.87
CA LYS A 311 -3.10 7.04 22.94
C LYS A 311 -4.07 5.95 22.48
N SER A 312 -4.31 4.97 23.33
CA SER A 312 -5.29 3.91 23.07
C SER A 312 -6.70 4.49 22.89
N MET A 313 -7.50 3.85 22.04
CA MET A 313 -8.91 4.21 21.91
C MET A 313 -9.63 3.87 23.22
N ILE A 314 -10.17 4.89 23.90
CA ILE A 314 -11.02 4.70 25.06
C ILE A 314 -12.45 4.47 24.56
N PRO A 315 -13.07 3.30 24.80
CA PRO A 315 -14.42 3.01 24.30
C PRO A 315 -15.55 3.73 25.09
N THR A 316 -15.31 4.89 25.63
CA THR A 316 -16.30 5.55 26.48
C THR A 316 -17.18 6.48 25.67
N LEU A 317 -18.25 5.93 25.09
CA LEU A 317 -19.36 6.69 24.48
C LEU A 317 -20.05 7.66 25.45
N SER A 318 -19.94 7.42 26.76
CA SER A 318 -20.58 8.24 27.80
C SER A 318 -19.88 9.57 28.08
N GLN A 319 -18.68 9.83 27.54
CA GLN A 319 -17.88 11.03 27.80
C GLN A 319 -17.69 11.95 26.58
N LEU A 320 -18.17 11.59 25.41
CA LEU A 320 -18.13 12.48 24.26
C LEU A 320 -19.35 13.40 24.30
N PRO A 321 -19.14 14.75 24.28
CA PRO A 321 -20.28 15.67 24.23
C PRO A 321 -21.06 15.45 22.94
N LEU A 322 -22.35 15.25 23.06
CA LEU A 322 -23.28 15.22 21.93
C LEU A 322 -23.41 16.64 21.36
N ASP A 323 -23.38 16.78 20.05
CA ASP A 323 -23.82 18.00 19.42
C ASP A 323 -25.35 18.14 19.50
N LYS A 324 -25.89 19.32 19.11
CA LYS A 324 -27.34 19.62 19.10
C LYS A 324 -28.18 18.62 18.29
N ASN A 325 -27.56 17.70 17.55
CA ASN A 325 -28.19 16.66 16.74
C ASN A 325 -27.97 15.25 17.30
N GLY A 326 -27.48 15.12 18.54
CA GLY A 326 -27.19 13.82 19.16
C GLY A 326 -25.94 13.12 18.59
N ILE A 327 -25.02 13.85 17.98
CA ILE A 327 -23.79 13.31 17.38
C ILE A 327 -22.62 13.60 18.32
N TYR A 328 -21.83 12.58 18.65
CA TYR A 328 -20.62 12.75 19.46
C TYR A 328 -19.60 13.64 18.73
N LYS A 329 -19.17 14.74 19.39
CA LYS A 329 -18.06 15.56 18.90
C LYS A 329 -16.76 14.76 19.02
N ALA A 330 -16.05 14.59 17.89
CA ALA A 330 -14.71 14.01 17.85
C ALA A 330 -13.65 15.05 18.23
#